data_a3613151ca1e694f229b06297c1f691c
#
_entry.id   a3613151ca1e694f229b06297c1f691c
#
_cell.length_a   1.000
_cell.length_b   1.000
_cell.length_c   1.000
_cell.angle_alpha   90.00
_cell.angle_beta   90.00
_cell.angle_gamma   90.00
#
_symmetry.space_group_name_H-M   'P 1'
#
loop_
_entity.id
_entity.type
_entity.pdbx_description
1 polymer ?
#
loop_
_entity_poly.entity_id
_entity_poly.type
_entity_poly.pdbx_seq_one_letter_code
_entity_poly.pdbx_strand_id
1 'polypeptide(L)'
;MASRINQATLPRAYRVVKKSFSAYKLWNILKTQISRILSNLSDKTLVWGLPPVIMVEAAAICNLRCPCCACGAGQVHRKQPYLDESLFQNLVDELKDSLWMILFWNQGEPFLNPRLMDMIRYASDRRIYTMTSTNGHFLNKPDEIINSRLDELIISLDGASEETYLKYRIGGDFFKVIKGVESLIEKRQKKNLSNPRVTIQCVISRQNEHEIESLENLARKIGADELVFKTMEITPGVDSADYLPQNQKFRRYSVHPDQWTRKNDQKHCPELWNQPVINSDGSFSVCCFDKTAVFNPGMYQQGHFTDLWKGTEWMKIRERVKNNKASMLPCKYCTASLNLNYRSVVFR
;
A
#
# COMPACT_ATOMS: atom_id res chain seq x y z
N MET A 1 1.00 26.78 6.54
CA MET A 1 1.22 25.78 7.60
C MET A 1 2.16 24.73 7.07
N ALA A 2 3.40 24.70 7.52
CA ALA A 2 4.39 23.71 7.12
C ALA A 2 3.93 22.34 7.61
N SER A 3 3.72 21.39 6.69
CA SER A 3 3.49 20.00 7.05
C SER A 3 4.69 19.54 7.88
N ARG A 4 4.48 19.15 9.13
CA ARG A 4 5.52 18.49 9.93
C ARG A 4 5.94 17.25 9.16
N ILE A 5 7.11 17.29 8.54
CA ILE A 5 7.72 16.13 7.93
C ILE A 5 7.93 15.13 9.07
N ASN A 6 7.20 14.03 9.04
CA ASN A 6 7.31 12.99 10.05
C ASN A 6 8.75 12.43 9.98
N GLN A 7 9.48 12.42 11.09
CA GLN A 7 10.88 11.98 11.14
C GLN A 7 11.10 10.56 10.56
N ALA A 8 10.06 9.72 10.59
CA ALA A 8 10.10 8.38 9.99
C ALA A 8 10.06 8.37 8.44
N THR A 9 9.61 9.45 7.79
CA THR A 9 9.50 9.51 6.32
C THR A 9 10.79 9.98 5.64
N LEU A 10 11.59 10.80 6.29
CA LEU A 10 12.86 11.28 5.75
C LEU A 10 13.82 10.14 5.36
N PRO A 11 14.09 9.14 6.20
CA PRO A 11 14.97 8.03 5.84
C PRO A 11 14.46 7.23 4.63
N ARG A 12 13.14 6.99 4.51
CA ARG A 12 12.56 6.29 3.35
C ARG A 12 12.69 7.11 2.07
N ALA A 13 12.34 8.39 2.12
CA ALA A 13 12.50 9.29 0.97
C ALA A 13 13.95 9.32 0.47
N TYR A 14 14.92 9.39 1.39
CA TYR A 14 16.34 9.35 1.04
C TYR A 14 16.72 8.03 0.34
N ARG A 15 16.25 6.86 0.85
CA ARG A 15 16.52 5.56 0.24
C ARG A 15 15.93 5.46 -1.18
N VAL A 16 14.69 5.94 -1.36
CA VAL A 16 14.04 6.00 -2.67
C VAL A 16 14.85 6.85 -3.63
N VAL A 17 15.23 8.07 -3.22
CA VAL A 17 16.03 8.98 -4.05
C VAL A 17 17.38 8.34 -4.39
N LYS A 18 18.11 7.81 -3.39
CA LYS A 18 19.40 7.15 -3.58
C LYS A 18 19.35 6.03 -4.63
N LYS A 19 18.30 5.20 -4.62
CA LYS A 19 18.15 4.08 -5.56
C LYS A 19 17.65 4.51 -6.92
N SER A 20 16.62 5.36 -6.95
CA SER A 20 15.79 5.56 -8.14
C SER A 20 16.07 6.87 -8.88
N PHE A 21 16.94 7.73 -8.37
CA PHE A 21 17.17 9.06 -8.96
C PHE A 21 17.64 8.99 -10.41
N SER A 22 16.96 9.79 -11.25
CA SER A 22 17.46 10.24 -12.55
C SER A 22 16.87 11.63 -12.83
N ALA A 23 17.56 12.42 -13.66
CA ALA A 23 17.07 13.76 -14.04
C ALA A 23 15.72 13.68 -14.75
N TYR A 24 15.52 12.66 -15.58
CA TYR A 24 14.26 12.43 -16.28
C TYR A 24 13.10 12.12 -15.28
N LYS A 25 13.32 11.26 -14.30
CA LYS A 25 12.33 10.96 -13.26
C LYS A 25 11.98 12.21 -12.44
N LEU A 26 12.97 13.04 -12.11
CA LEU A 26 12.74 14.31 -11.43
C LEU A 26 11.88 15.26 -12.28
N TRP A 27 12.23 15.40 -13.58
CA TRP A 27 11.43 16.21 -14.50
C TRP A 27 10.00 15.69 -14.65
N ASN A 28 9.83 14.37 -14.69
CA ASN A 28 8.51 13.77 -14.73
C ASN A 28 7.67 14.10 -13.48
N ILE A 29 8.26 14.05 -12.27
CA ILE A 29 7.57 14.47 -11.03
C ILE A 29 7.17 15.94 -11.14
N LEU A 30 8.06 16.83 -11.57
CA LEU A 30 7.74 18.25 -11.73
C LEU A 30 6.54 18.45 -12.67
N LYS A 31 6.55 17.83 -13.85
CA LYS A 31 5.41 17.86 -14.79
C LYS A 31 4.11 17.36 -14.12
N THR A 32 4.19 16.25 -13.39
CA THR A 32 3.03 15.67 -12.72
C THR A 32 2.48 16.60 -11.64
N GLN A 33 3.35 17.18 -10.80
CA GLN A 33 2.90 18.07 -9.72
C GLN A 33 2.39 19.41 -10.25
N ILE A 34 3.07 20.00 -11.23
CA ILE A 34 2.62 21.26 -11.84
C ILE A 34 1.26 21.08 -12.51
N SER A 35 1.09 20.04 -13.34
CA SER A 35 -0.20 19.78 -14.00
C SER A 35 -1.33 19.52 -13.00
N ARG A 36 -1.04 18.83 -11.89
CA ARG A 36 -2.00 18.62 -10.80
C ARG A 36 -2.40 19.93 -10.11
N ILE A 37 -1.40 20.79 -9.78
CA ILE A 37 -1.67 22.10 -9.14
C ILE A 37 -2.51 22.97 -10.08
N LEU A 38 -2.13 23.08 -11.33
CA LEU A 38 -2.89 23.85 -12.32
C LEU A 38 -4.30 23.30 -12.53
N SER A 39 -4.47 21.96 -12.51
CA SER A 39 -5.79 21.34 -12.57
C SER A 39 -6.67 21.72 -11.37
N ASN A 40 -6.08 21.91 -10.19
CA ASN A 40 -6.83 22.31 -8.99
C ASN A 40 -7.16 23.81 -8.97
N LEU A 41 -6.41 24.62 -9.70
CA LEU A 41 -6.58 26.09 -9.76
C LEU A 41 -7.42 26.55 -10.97
N SER A 42 -7.71 25.65 -11.92
CA SER A 42 -8.46 25.96 -13.14
C SER A 42 -9.60 24.97 -13.35
N ASP A 43 -10.49 25.26 -14.27
CA ASP A 43 -11.58 24.35 -14.67
C ASP A 43 -11.09 23.17 -15.50
N LYS A 44 -9.90 23.27 -16.08
CA LYS A 44 -9.31 22.23 -16.92
C LYS A 44 -8.62 21.16 -16.08
N THR A 45 -8.74 19.91 -16.50
CA THR A 45 -7.96 18.79 -15.97
C THR A 45 -6.75 18.56 -16.85
N LEU A 46 -5.55 18.70 -16.27
CA LEU A 46 -4.26 18.61 -16.97
C LEU A 46 -3.47 17.41 -16.46
N VAL A 47 -2.86 16.64 -17.37
CA VAL A 47 -2.00 15.49 -17.05
C VAL A 47 -0.78 15.50 -17.98
N TRP A 48 0.35 16.04 -17.49
CA TRP A 48 1.57 16.18 -18.30
C TRP A 48 2.57 15.06 -18.07
N GLY A 49 2.66 14.56 -16.82
CA GLY A 49 3.57 13.49 -16.44
C GLY A 49 2.91 12.12 -16.37
N LEU A 50 3.75 11.10 -16.22
CA LEU A 50 3.36 9.73 -15.88
C LEU A 50 3.44 9.52 -14.37
N PRO A 51 2.77 8.49 -13.80
CA PRO A 51 2.78 8.27 -12.36
C PRO A 51 4.20 7.97 -11.86
N PRO A 52 4.65 8.63 -10.78
CA PRO A 52 5.94 8.31 -10.17
C PRO A 52 5.91 7.05 -9.30
N VAL A 53 4.75 6.60 -8.91
CA VAL A 53 4.52 5.39 -8.11
C VAL A 53 3.43 4.57 -8.78
N ILE A 54 3.55 3.26 -8.74
CA ILE A 54 2.46 2.34 -9.10
C ILE A 54 2.26 1.33 -7.99
N MET A 55 1.01 1.01 -7.69
CA MET A 55 0.66 -0.10 -6.83
C MET A 55 0.29 -1.30 -7.70
N VAL A 56 0.79 -2.47 -7.32
CA VAL A 56 0.64 -3.72 -8.06
C VAL A 56 -0.06 -4.74 -7.18
N GLU A 57 -1.28 -5.13 -7.53
CA GLU A 57 -1.98 -6.24 -6.89
C GLU A 57 -1.41 -7.55 -7.45
N ALA A 58 -0.32 -8.04 -6.84
CA ALA A 58 0.34 -9.26 -7.31
C ALA A 58 -0.57 -10.50 -7.20
N ALA A 59 -1.43 -10.55 -6.18
CA ALA A 59 -2.45 -11.57 -6.00
C ALA A 59 -3.72 -10.96 -5.42
N ALA A 60 -4.90 -11.37 -5.92
CA ALA A 60 -6.21 -10.95 -5.43
C ALA A 60 -6.80 -11.92 -4.39
N ILE A 61 -6.13 -13.04 -4.13
CA ILE A 61 -6.53 -14.05 -3.14
C ILE A 61 -5.68 -13.96 -1.88
N CYS A 62 -6.23 -14.40 -0.75
CA CYS A 62 -5.56 -14.42 0.54
C CYS A 62 -5.87 -15.73 1.27
N ASN A 63 -4.90 -16.21 2.06
CA ASN A 63 -5.06 -17.36 2.96
C ASN A 63 -5.78 -17.00 4.27
N LEU A 64 -5.97 -15.70 4.57
CA LEU A 64 -6.62 -15.22 5.78
C LEU A 64 -8.01 -14.64 5.49
N ARG A 65 -8.85 -14.57 6.54
CA ARG A 65 -10.23 -14.02 6.51
C ARG A 65 -10.39 -12.88 7.49
N CYS A 66 -9.49 -11.88 7.40
CA CYS A 66 -9.54 -10.72 8.31
C CYS A 66 -10.87 -9.96 8.16
N PRO A 67 -11.63 -9.71 9.25
CA PRO A 67 -13.01 -9.25 9.20
C PRO A 67 -13.23 -7.90 8.50
N CYS A 68 -12.31 -6.95 8.68
CA CYS A 68 -12.44 -5.60 8.10
C CYS A 68 -11.74 -5.45 6.74
N CYS A 69 -11.22 -6.54 6.17
CA CYS A 69 -10.52 -6.54 4.89
C CYS A 69 -11.48 -6.88 3.75
N ALA A 70 -11.46 -6.10 2.66
CA ALA A 70 -12.31 -6.37 1.51
C ALA A 70 -12.08 -7.77 0.91
N CYS A 71 -10.83 -8.21 0.84
CA CYS A 71 -10.48 -9.56 0.38
C CYS A 71 -10.95 -10.62 1.40
N GLY A 72 -10.70 -10.42 2.69
CA GLY A 72 -11.14 -11.33 3.75
C GLY A 72 -12.67 -11.46 3.86
N ALA A 73 -13.39 -10.39 3.55
CA ALA A 73 -14.86 -10.34 3.49
C ALA A 73 -15.45 -10.81 2.15
N GLY A 74 -14.62 -11.30 1.21
CA GLY A 74 -15.08 -11.84 -0.07
C GLY A 74 -15.59 -10.81 -1.08
N GLN A 75 -15.25 -9.53 -0.92
CA GLN A 75 -15.73 -8.45 -1.83
C GLN A 75 -14.85 -8.24 -3.05
N VAL A 76 -13.66 -8.87 -3.09
CA VAL A 76 -12.71 -8.68 -4.19
C VAL A 76 -12.94 -9.76 -5.25
N HIS A 77 -13.34 -9.32 -6.43
CA HIS A 77 -13.56 -10.18 -7.59
C HIS A 77 -12.63 -9.76 -8.72
N ARG A 78 -11.68 -10.61 -9.09
CA ARG A 78 -10.79 -10.42 -10.23
C ARG A 78 -10.91 -11.61 -11.16
N LYS A 79 -10.79 -11.39 -12.46
CA LYS A 79 -10.82 -12.47 -13.46
C LYS A 79 -9.65 -13.42 -13.33
N GLN A 80 -8.52 -12.93 -12.85
CA GLN A 80 -7.31 -13.72 -12.60
C GLN A 80 -6.87 -13.54 -11.14
N PRO A 81 -6.53 -14.63 -10.44
CA PRO A 81 -6.08 -14.57 -9.05
C PRO A 81 -4.67 -13.98 -8.91
N TYR A 82 -3.86 -14.06 -9.95
CA TYR A 82 -2.46 -13.62 -9.97
C TYR A 82 -2.20 -12.72 -11.17
N LEU A 83 -1.41 -11.69 -10.95
CA LEU A 83 -0.88 -10.87 -12.03
C LEU A 83 0.15 -11.69 -12.83
N ASP A 84 0.00 -11.64 -14.15
CA ASP A 84 0.94 -12.27 -15.06
C ASP A 84 2.29 -11.53 -15.06
N GLU A 85 3.40 -12.31 -15.06
CA GLU A 85 4.74 -11.74 -15.00
C GLU A 85 5.09 -10.97 -16.27
N SER A 86 4.69 -11.47 -17.44
CA SER A 86 5.02 -10.81 -18.71
C SER A 86 4.26 -9.50 -18.88
N LEU A 87 3.00 -9.47 -18.43
CA LEU A 87 2.21 -8.23 -18.38
C LEU A 87 2.87 -7.20 -17.44
N PHE A 88 3.34 -7.64 -16.27
CA PHE A 88 4.06 -6.77 -15.34
C PHE A 88 5.37 -6.24 -15.93
N GLN A 89 6.17 -7.08 -16.57
CA GLN A 89 7.43 -6.69 -17.19
C GLN A 89 7.22 -5.65 -18.29
N ASN A 90 6.24 -5.85 -19.16
CA ASN A 90 5.87 -4.90 -20.20
C ASN A 90 5.47 -3.54 -19.61
N LEU A 91 4.65 -3.53 -18.56
CA LEU A 91 4.25 -2.31 -17.87
C LEU A 91 5.45 -1.57 -17.24
N VAL A 92 6.35 -2.32 -16.61
CA VAL A 92 7.57 -1.73 -16.02
C VAL A 92 8.47 -1.16 -17.09
N ASP A 93 8.64 -1.81 -18.24
CA ASP A 93 9.47 -1.31 -19.34
C ASP A 93 8.93 -0.02 -19.94
N GLU A 94 7.61 0.15 -20.04
CA GLU A 94 7.01 1.42 -20.45
C GLU A 94 7.21 2.54 -19.43
N LEU A 95 7.23 2.21 -18.14
CA LEU A 95 7.20 3.18 -17.06
C LEU A 95 8.54 3.37 -16.34
N LYS A 96 9.58 2.56 -16.59
CA LYS A 96 10.84 2.55 -15.83
C LYS A 96 11.50 3.93 -15.71
N ASP A 97 11.34 4.78 -16.73
CA ASP A 97 11.92 6.13 -16.75
C ASP A 97 11.08 7.17 -15.99
N SER A 98 9.87 6.81 -15.55
CA SER A 98 9.02 7.66 -14.70
C SER A 98 8.89 7.15 -13.27
N LEU A 99 8.98 5.82 -13.07
CA LEU A 99 8.74 5.18 -11.77
C LEU A 99 9.91 5.36 -10.80
N TRP A 100 9.61 5.88 -9.64
CA TRP A 100 10.49 5.90 -8.48
C TRP A 100 10.28 4.68 -7.60
N MET A 101 9.02 4.20 -7.50
CA MET A 101 8.67 3.15 -6.57
C MET A 101 7.53 2.27 -7.09
N ILE A 102 7.61 0.98 -6.79
CA ILE A 102 6.53 0.02 -6.97
C ILE A 102 6.15 -0.53 -5.60
N LEU A 103 4.83 -0.54 -5.32
CA LEU A 103 4.24 -1.09 -4.11
C LEU A 103 3.52 -2.39 -4.50
N PHE A 104 4.07 -3.54 -4.10
CA PHE A 104 3.51 -4.85 -4.42
C PHE A 104 2.45 -5.27 -3.39
N TRP A 105 1.38 -4.52 -3.31
CA TRP A 105 0.17 -4.86 -2.55
C TRP A 105 -1.01 -4.02 -3.02
N ASN A 106 -2.21 -4.50 -2.83
CA ASN A 106 -3.48 -3.78 -2.86
C ASN A 106 -4.51 -4.60 -2.09
N GLN A 107 -5.00 -5.67 -2.72
CA GLN A 107 -5.83 -6.69 -2.08
C GLN A 107 -5.06 -8.02 -2.08
N GLY A 108 -5.58 -9.02 -1.34
CA GLY A 108 -4.98 -10.35 -1.28
C GLY A 108 -3.65 -10.42 -0.51
N GLU A 109 -2.95 -11.52 -0.72
CA GLU A 109 -1.62 -11.78 -0.15
C GLU A 109 -0.60 -11.92 -1.27
N PRO A 110 0.32 -10.95 -1.44
CA PRO A 110 1.27 -10.94 -2.56
C PRO A 110 2.13 -12.20 -2.67
N PHE A 111 2.51 -12.80 -1.54
CA PHE A 111 3.37 -13.99 -1.52
C PHE A 111 2.67 -15.26 -2.01
N LEU A 112 1.37 -15.23 -2.30
CA LEU A 112 0.68 -16.31 -3.00
C LEU A 112 0.97 -16.32 -4.51
N ASN A 113 1.42 -15.19 -5.07
CA ASN A 113 1.87 -15.19 -6.47
C ASN A 113 3.27 -15.83 -6.57
N PRO A 114 3.41 -16.97 -7.25
CA PRO A 114 4.68 -17.68 -7.34
C PRO A 114 5.78 -16.88 -8.07
N ARG A 115 5.40 -15.86 -8.85
CA ARG A 115 6.31 -15.02 -9.63
C ARG A 115 6.66 -13.69 -8.94
N LEU A 116 6.18 -13.47 -7.71
CA LEU A 116 6.40 -12.21 -6.98
C LEU A 116 7.89 -11.84 -6.87
N MET A 117 8.75 -12.80 -6.51
CA MET A 117 10.18 -12.52 -6.32
C MET A 117 10.88 -12.17 -7.64
N ASP A 118 10.46 -12.75 -8.74
CA ASP A 118 10.97 -12.42 -10.07
C ASP A 118 10.51 -11.03 -10.51
N MET A 119 9.24 -10.67 -10.27
CA MET A 119 8.72 -9.33 -10.54
C MET A 119 9.47 -8.26 -9.72
N ILE A 120 9.72 -8.51 -8.42
CA ILE A 120 10.47 -7.61 -7.56
C ILE A 120 11.89 -7.42 -8.08
N ARG A 121 12.58 -8.52 -8.43
CA ARG A 121 13.93 -8.48 -8.99
C ARG A 121 13.96 -7.69 -10.29
N TYR A 122 13.01 -7.93 -11.19
CA TYR A 122 12.89 -7.23 -12.46
C TYR A 122 12.79 -5.71 -12.30
N ALA A 123 11.96 -5.25 -11.37
CA ALA A 123 11.83 -3.84 -11.03
C ALA A 123 13.11 -3.27 -10.36
N SER A 124 13.70 -4.04 -9.44
CA SER A 124 14.92 -3.66 -8.73
C SER A 124 16.12 -3.49 -9.67
N ASP A 125 16.27 -4.37 -10.68
CA ASP A 125 17.33 -4.29 -11.71
C ASP A 125 17.21 -3.02 -12.57
N ARG A 126 16.01 -2.44 -12.66
CA ARG A 126 15.74 -1.16 -13.33
C ARG A 126 15.85 0.05 -12.40
N ARG A 127 16.47 -0.12 -11.24
CA ARG A 127 16.66 0.93 -10.23
C ARG A 127 15.33 1.57 -9.80
N ILE A 128 14.29 0.76 -9.65
CA ILE A 128 13.01 1.18 -9.06
C ILE A 128 12.98 0.69 -7.61
N TYR A 129 12.60 1.55 -6.68
CA TYR A 129 12.45 1.17 -5.27
C TYR A 129 11.25 0.25 -5.09
N THR A 130 11.45 -0.89 -4.44
CA THR A 130 10.42 -1.93 -4.32
C THR A 130 10.01 -2.13 -2.87
N MET A 131 8.71 -2.17 -2.63
CA MET A 131 8.14 -2.48 -1.33
C MET A 131 7.04 -3.53 -1.48
N THR A 132 6.91 -4.40 -0.49
CA THR A 132 5.75 -5.29 -0.39
C THR A 132 5.22 -5.36 1.03
N SER A 133 3.93 -5.70 1.17
CA SER A 133 3.29 -5.93 2.46
C SER A 133 2.70 -7.34 2.46
N THR A 134 2.93 -8.10 3.54
CA THR A 134 2.50 -9.49 3.67
C THR A 134 1.89 -9.75 5.05
N ASN A 135 1.05 -10.76 5.14
CA ASN A 135 0.58 -11.30 6.42
C ASN A 135 1.63 -12.19 7.11
N GLY A 136 2.78 -12.44 6.47
CA GLY A 136 3.94 -13.12 7.05
C GLY A 136 3.92 -14.64 7.01
N HIS A 137 2.89 -15.29 6.46
CA HIS A 137 2.77 -16.75 6.46
C HIS A 137 3.70 -17.48 5.49
N PHE A 138 4.28 -16.77 4.53
CA PHE A 138 5.08 -17.34 3.43
C PHE A 138 6.55 -16.90 3.45
N LEU A 139 7.10 -16.63 4.64
CA LEU A 139 8.49 -16.21 4.82
C LEU A 139 9.49 -17.37 4.97
N ASN A 140 9.06 -18.60 4.68
CA ASN A 140 9.85 -19.84 4.81
C ASN A 140 11.02 -19.95 3.82
N LYS A 141 11.16 -19.01 2.88
CA LYS A 141 12.24 -18.97 1.88
C LYS A 141 12.98 -17.63 1.95
N PRO A 142 13.69 -17.34 3.06
CA PRO A 142 14.33 -16.05 3.26
C PRO A 142 15.40 -15.71 2.20
N ASP A 143 16.10 -16.71 1.66
CA ASP A 143 17.07 -16.48 0.59
C ASP A 143 16.42 -15.97 -0.71
N GLU A 144 15.24 -16.49 -1.10
CA GLU A 144 14.52 -16.01 -2.27
C GLU A 144 14.11 -14.53 -2.10
N ILE A 145 13.61 -14.17 -0.90
CA ILE A 145 13.23 -12.80 -0.56
C ILE A 145 14.46 -11.87 -0.62
N ILE A 146 15.59 -12.26 -0.03
CA ILE A 146 16.81 -11.47 -0.07
C ILE A 146 17.35 -11.33 -1.49
N ASN A 147 17.38 -12.43 -2.24
CA ASN A 147 17.91 -12.45 -3.61
C ASN A 147 17.02 -11.68 -4.61
N SER A 148 15.74 -11.45 -4.29
CA SER A 148 14.87 -10.58 -5.09
C SER A 148 15.30 -9.10 -5.07
N ARG A 149 16.18 -8.71 -4.14
CA ARG A 149 16.61 -7.31 -3.90
C ARG A 149 15.45 -6.39 -3.52
N LEU A 150 14.46 -6.93 -2.83
CA LEU A 150 13.40 -6.14 -2.20
C LEU A 150 14.01 -5.09 -1.28
N ASP A 151 13.53 -3.85 -1.35
CA ASP A 151 14.05 -2.78 -0.51
C ASP A 151 13.38 -2.73 0.85
N GLU A 152 12.06 -2.95 0.90
CA GLU A 152 11.29 -2.87 2.15
C GLU A 152 10.18 -3.93 2.19
N LEU A 153 10.12 -4.66 3.31
CA LEU A 153 9.11 -5.66 3.61
C LEU A 153 8.28 -5.21 4.81
N ILE A 154 6.99 -5.06 4.61
CA ILE A 154 6.03 -4.74 5.67
C ILE A 154 5.36 -6.04 6.11
N ILE A 155 5.44 -6.36 7.39
CA ILE A 155 4.77 -7.50 8.01
C ILE A 155 3.57 -7.00 8.79
N SER A 156 2.40 -7.47 8.43
CA SER A 156 1.15 -7.12 9.11
C SER A 156 0.94 -7.99 10.35
N LEU A 157 1.19 -7.44 11.54
CA LEU A 157 1.11 -8.13 12.82
C LEU A 157 0.18 -7.35 13.78
N ASP A 158 -1.05 -7.81 13.96
CA ASP A 158 -2.10 -7.09 14.68
C ASP A 158 -2.38 -7.64 16.09
N GLY A 159 -1.36 -8.13 16.76
CA GLY A 159 -1.40 -8.58 18.14
C GLY A 159 -0.02 -8.91 18.68
N ALA A 160 0.22 -8.74 19.98
CA ALA A 160 1.45 -9.09 20.68
C ALA A 160 1.42 -10.53 21.21
N SER A 161 0.26 -11.16 21.22
CA SER A 161 0.03 -12.54 21.62
C SER A 161 -0.75 -13.30 20.56
N GLU A 162 -0.68 -14.62 20.59
CA GLU A 162 -1.49 -15.48 19.70
C GLU A 162 -2.98 -15.20 19.87
N GLU A 163 -3.44 -15.10 21.09
CA GLU A 163 -4.85 -14.84 21.42
C GLU A 163 -5.35 -13.56 20.75
N THR A 164 -4.65 -12.45 20.92
CA THR A 164 -5.03 -11.15 20.36
C THR A 164 -4.89 -11.13 18.85
N TYR A 165 -3.81 -11.73 18.32
CA TYR A 165 -3.56 -11.83 16.89
C TYR A 165 -4.69 -12.55 16.16
N LEU A 166 -5.17 -13.69 16.69
CA LEU A 166 -6.20 -14.51 16.06
C LEU A 166 -7.58 -13.85 16.09
N LYS A 167 -7.85 -12.91 17.00
CA LYS A 167 -9.11 -12.14 17.02
C LYS A 167 -9.33 -11.30 15.74
N TYR A 168 -8.26 -10.92 15.07
CA TYR A 168 -8.34 -10.16 13.83
C TYR A 168 -7.80 -10.92 12.61
N ARG A 169 -6.69 -11.64 12.76
CA ARG A 169 -6.04 -12.41 11.68
C ARG A 169 -6.61 -13.83 11.61
N ILE A 170 -7.91 -13.93 11.28
CA ILE A 170 -8.64 -15.21 11.27
C ILE A 170 -8.02 -16.17 10.24
N GLY A 171 -7.68 -17.36 10.71
CA GLY A 171 -6.97 -18.39 9.92
C GLY A 171 -5.45 -18.21 9.92
N GLY A 172 -4.94 -17.30 10.75
CA GLY A 172 -3.50 -17.07 10.89
C GLY A 172 -2.80 -18.05 11.83
N ASP A 173 -1.48 -17.97 11.83
CA ASP A 173 -0.58 -18.69 12.73
C ASP A 173 0.48 -17.69 13.22
N PHE A 174 0.31 -17.24 14.47
CA PHE A 174 1.15 -16.22 15.09
C PHE A 174 2.62 -16.64 15.16
N PHE A 175 2.87 -17.86 15.63
CA PHE A 175 4.24 -18.35 15.83
C PHE A 175 4.98 -18.57 14.49
N LYS A 176 4.26 -19.01 13.45
CA LYS A 176 4.82 -19.12 12.11
C LYS A 176 5.26 -17.76 11.58
N VAL A 177 4.47 -16.72 11.79
CA VAL A 177 4.82 -15.35 11.38
C VAL A 177 6.06 -14.86 12.13
N ILE A 178 6.09 -14.98 13.46
CA ILE A 178 7.23 -14.56 14.28
C ILE A 178 8.51 -15.28 13.83
N LYS A 179 8.48 -16.62 13.76
CA LYS A 179 9.62 -17.43 13.33
C LYS A 179 10.09 -17.08 11.92
N GLY A 180 9.15 -16.81 11.01
CA GLY A 180 9.47 -16.40 9.63
C GLY A 180 10.21 -15.06 9.58
N VAL A 181 9.76 -14.08 10.37
CA VAL A 181 10.41 -12.77 10.48
C VAL A 181 11.80 -12.88 11.09
N GLU A 182 11.94 -13.59 12.21
CA GLU A 182 13.23 -13.83 12.87
C GLU A 182 14.23 -14.49 11.92
N SER A 183 13.81 -15.55 11.21
CA SER A 183 14.65 -16.26 10.22
C SER A 183 15.12 -15.36 9.09
N LEU A 184 14.24 -14.50 8.57
CA LEU A 184 14.58 -13.55 7.50
C LEU A 184 15.60 -12.51 8.00
N ILE A 185 15.41 -11.95 9.18
CA ILE A 185 16.29 -10.94 9.75
C ILE A 185 17.66 -11.54 10.06
N GLU A 186 17.70 -12.72 10.69
CA GLU A 186 18.94 -13.44 10.97
C GLU A 186 19.73 -13.73 9.70
N LYS A 187 19.06 -14.22 8.65
CA LYS A 187 19.69 -14.52 7.37
C LYS A 187 20.25 -13.27 6.69
N ARG A 188 19.49 -12.16 6.72
CA ARG A 188 19.93 -10.85 6.22
C ARG A 188 21.19 -10.38 6.94
N GLN A 189 21.20 -10.49 8.28
CA GLN A 189 22.34 -10.11 9.11
C GLN A 189 23.58 -10.97 8.85
N LYS A 190 23.42 -12.30 8.75
CA LYS A 190 24.51 -13.23 8.40
C LYS A 190 25.16 -12.90 7.05
N LYS A 191 24.39 -12.33 6.12
CA LYS A 191 24.89 -11.88 4.82
C LYS A 191 25.41 -10.43 4.82
N ASN A 192 25.43 -9.75 5.97
CA ASN A 192 25.80 -8.34 6.10
C ASN A 192 25.01 -7.41 5.16
N LEU A 193 23.73 -7.68 4.96
CA LEU A 193 22.85 -6.90 4.10
C LEU A 193 21.93 -5.99 4.92
N SER A 194 21.61 -4.81 4.36
CA SER A 194 20.66 -3.87 4.96
C SER A 194 19.23 -4.06 4.44
N ASN A 195 19.06 -4.75 3.32
CA ASN A 195 17.76 -4.98 2.67
C ASN A 195 17.41 -6.48 2.65
N PRO A 196 16.12 -6.80 2.67
CA PRO A 196 15.00 -5.86 2.83
C PRO A 196 14.97 -5.28 4.24
N ARG A 197 14.64 -3.96 4.36
CA ARG A 197 14.26 -3.38 5.63
C ARG A 197 12.93 -3.98 6.08
N VAL A 198 12.85 -4.45 7.29
CA VAL A 198 11.66 -5.12 7.85
C VAL A 198 10.90 -4.16 8.75
N THR A 199 9.68 -3.83 8.36
CA THR A 199 8.75 -2.99 9.14
C THR A 199 7.61 -3.85 9.65
N ILE A 200 7.42 -3.93 10.96
CA ILE A 200 6.19 -4.46 11.55
C ILE A 200 5.11 -3.38 11.44
N GLN A 201 3.95 -3.72 10.92
CA GLN A 201 2.81 -2.83 10.85
C GLN A 201 1.65 -3.42 11.63
N CYS A 202 1.13 -2.67 12.59
CA CYS A 202 -0.06 -3.00 13.35
C CYS A 202 -1.20 -2.02 13.04
N VAL A 203 -2.36 -2.53 12.66
CA VAL A 203 -3.59 -1.74 12.61
C VAL A 203 -4.21 -1.77 13.99
N ILE A 204 -4.33 -0.58 14.63
CA ILE A 204 -4.91 -0.48 15.96
C ILE A 204 -6.41 -0.75 15.87
N SER A 205 -6.87 -1.73 16.62
CA SER A 205 -8.25 -2.16 16.74
C SER A 205 -8.67 -2.22 18.22
N ARG A 206 -9.95 -2.43 18.49
CA ARG A 206 -10.46 -2.68 19.85
C ARG A 206 -9.75 -3.86 20.51
N GLN A 207 -9.37 -4.87 19.73
CA GLN A 207 -8.77 -6.11 20.22
C GLN A 207 -7.31 -5.92 20.68
N ASN A 208 -6.57 -4.92 20.15
CA ASN A 208 -5.15 -4.73 20.40
C ASN A 208 -4.76 -3.34 20.91
N GLU A 209 -5.70 -2.40 21.08
CA GLU A 209 -5.37 -1.03 21.49
C GLU A 209 -4.72 -0.94 22.89
N HIS A 210 -4.83 -1.99 23.70
CA HIS A 210 -4.18 -2.12 25.01
C HIS A 210 -2.77 -2.72 24.93
N GLU A 211 -2.34 -3.24 23.77
CA GLU A 211 -1.06 -3.96 23.59
C GLU A 211 0.05 -3.10 22.92
N ILE A 212 -0.12 -1.76 22.87
CA ILE A 212 0.85 -0.88 22.17
C ILE A 212 2.28 -1.08 22.66
N GLU A 213 2.51 -1.14 23.97
CA GLU A 213 3.82 -1.35 24.56
C GLU A 213 4.32 -2.78 24.33
N SER A 214 3.47 -3.77 24.48
CA SER A 214 3.80 -5.19 24.23
C SER A 214 4.21 -5.43 22.79
N LEU A 215 3.50 -4.80 21.82
CA LEU A 215 3.86 -4.84 20.40
C LEU A 215 5.21 -4.18 20.11
N GLU A 216 5.52 -3.07 20.80
CA GLU A 216 6.82 -2.40 20.68
C GLU A 216 7.95 -3.31 21.19
N ASN A 217 7.77 -3.95 22.35
CA ASN A 217 8.71 -4.89 22.92
C ASN A 217 8.90 -6.13 22.03
N LEU A 218 7.81 -6.68 21.49
CA LEU A 218 7.87 -7.80 20.56
C LEU A 218 8.62 -7.44 19.27
N ALA A 219 8.28 -6.31 18.63
CA ALA A 219 8.95 -5.88 17.41
C ALA A 219 10.46 -5.65 17.62
N ARG A 220 10.85 -5.09 18.76
CA ARG A 220 12.25 -4.94 19.16
C ARG A 220 12.94 -6.29 19.35
N LYS A 221 12.27 -7.22 20.05
CA LYS A 221 12.80 -8.57 20.35
C LYS A 221 13.08 -9.37 19.09
N ILE A 222 12.17 -9.35 18.10
CA ILE A 222 12.35 -10.05 16.83
C ILE A 222 13.33 -9.36 15.88
N GLY A 223 13.88 -8.20 16.27
CA GLY A 223 14.89 -7.47 15.49
C GLY A 223 14.34 -6.68 14.29
N ALA A 224 13.08 -6.31 14.30
CA ALA A 224 12.50 -5.46 13.25
C ALA A 224 13.24 -4.11 13.17
N ASP A 225 13.30 -3.53 11.99
CA ASP A 225 13.92 -2.21 11.79
C ASP A 225 12.98 -1.06 12.17
N GLU A 226 11.68 -1.30 12.09
CA GLU A 226 10.65 -0.28 12.35
C GLU A 226 9.33 -0.95 12.78
N LEU A 227 8.61 -0.29 13.69
CA LEU A 227 7.21 -0.60 14.00
C LEU A 227 6.35 0.60 13.67
N VAL A 228 5.27 0.36 12.92
CA VAL A 228 4.29 1.40 12.54
C VAL A 228 2.92 1.01 13.04
N PHE A 229 2.32 1.87 13.87
CA PHE A 229 0.91 1.75 14.25
C PHE A 229 0.04 2.56 13.29
N LYS A 230 -0.91 1.90 12.68
CA LYS A 230 -1.91 2.54 11.80
C LYS A 230 -3.28 2.56 12.45
N THR A 231 -4.01 3.62 12.16
CA THR A 231 -5.43 3.67 12.50
C THR A 231 -6.24 2.83 11.50
N MET A 232 -7.31 2.19 11.98
CA MET A 232 -8.15 1.31 11.17
C MET A 232 -8.88 2.06 10.06
N GLU A 233 -8.92 1.47 8.89
CA GLU A 233 -9.71 1.91 7.74
C GLU A 233 -11.02 1.11 7.67
N ILE A 234 -12.12 1.79 7.41
CA ILE A 234 -13.42 1.14 7.16
C ILE A 234 -13.51 0.75 5.69
N THR A 235 -13.88 -0.49 5.45
CA THR A 235 -14.21 -0.98 4.11
C THR A 235 -15.74 -0.86 3.92
N PRO A 236 -16.22 -0.11 2.90
CA PRO A 236 -17.64 0.01 2.63
C PRO A 236 -18.31 -1.35 2.43
N GLY A 237 -19.46 -1.55 3.06
CA GLY A 237 -20.19 -2.83 2.99
C GLY A 237 -19.65 -3.94 3.90
N VAL A 238 -18.62 -3.66 4.72
CA VAL A 238 -18.09 -4.57 5.73
C VAL A 238 -18.42 -4.03 7.11
N ASP A 239 -19.04 -4.85 7.96
CA ASP A 239 -19.27 -4.46 9.35
C ASP A 239 -17.94 -4.44 10.12
N SER A 240 -17.58 -3.27 10.57
CA SER A 240 -16.31 -3.01 11.28
C SER A 240 -16.54 -2.48 12.70
N ALA A 241 -17.79 -2.37 13.15
CA ALA A 241 -18.14 -1.71 14.41
C ALA A 241 -17.43 -2.32 15.64
N ASP A 242 -17.38 -3.65 15.71
CA ASP A 242 -16.75 -4.39 16.80
C ASP A 242 -15.21 -4.33 16.80
N TYR A 243 -14.63 -3.90 15.70
CA TYR A 243 -13.18 -3.79 15.56
C TYR A 243 -12.64 -2.38 15.75
N LEU A 244 -13.50 -1.37 15.72
CA LEU A 244 -13.04 0.02 15.90
C LEU A 244 -12.54 0.23 17.33
N PRO A 245 -11.37 0.89 17.50
CA PRO A 245 -10.84 1.21 18.81
C PRO A 245 -11.85 1.94 19.68
N GLN A 246 -11.91 1.65 20.97
CA GLN A 246 -12.71 2.41 21.93
C GLN A 246 -12.10 3.80 22.15
N ASN A 247 -10.80 3.87 22.23
CA ASN A 247 -10.08 5.12 22.40
C ASN A 247 -10.11 5.96 21.10
N GLN A 248 -10.79 7.11 21.19
CA GLN A 248 -11.01 7.98 20.04
C GLN A 248 -9.71 8.54 19.40
N LYS A 249 -8.59 8.58 20.12
CA LYS A 249 -7.30 9.01 19.57
C LYS A 249 -6.79 8.09 18.45
N PHE A 250 -7.24 6.83 18.43
CA PHE A 250 -6.86 5.84 17.43
C PHE A 250 -7.85 5.78 16.25
N ARG A 251 -8.93 6.58 16.26
CA ARG A 251 -9.96 6.56 15.22
C ARG A 251 -9.70 7.59 14.13
N ARG A 252 -9.89 7.18 12.88
CA ARG A 252 -9.96 8.07 11.71
C ARG A 252 -11.35 8.65 11.49
N TYR A 253 -12.37 7.97 11.98
CA TYR A 253 -13.76 8.30 11.75
C TYR A 253 -14.42 8.70 13.05
N SER A 254 -15.35 9.66 12.98
CA SER A 254 -16.33 9.87 14.04
C SER A 254 -17.45 8.88 13.82
N VAL A 255 -17.84 8.19 14.88
CA VAL A 255 -18.92 7.20 14.86
C VAL A 255 -20.19 7.89 15.33
N HIS A 256 -21.12 8.13 14.42
CA HIS A 256 -22.54 8.31 14.78
C HIS A 256 -23.29 7.01 14.43
N PRO A 257 -24.37 6.68 15.16
CA PRO A 257 -25.10 5.41 14.96
C PRO A 257 -25.47 5.13 13.50
N ASP A 258 -25.68 6.17 12.70
CA ASP A 258 -26.19 6.05 11.34
C ASP A 258 -25.22 6.52 10.25
N GLN A 259 -24.05 7.10 10.57
CA GLN A 259 -23.13 7.62 9.55
C GLN A 259 -21.67 7.68 10.02
N TRP A 260 -20.81 7.04 9.23
CA TRP A 260 -19.36 7.20 9.33
C TRP A 260 -18.94 8.55 8.74
N THR A 261 -18.50 9.48 9.58
CA THR A 261 -18.00 10.78 9.11
C THR A 261 -16.48 10.84 9.24
N ARG A 262 -15.82 11.33 8.20
CA ARG A 262 -14.38 11.57 8.21
C ARG A 262 -14.03 12.72 9.16
N LYS A 263 -12.89 12.61 9.85
CA LYS A 263 -12.39 13.71 10.71
C LYS A 263 -11.85 14.90 9.91
N ASN A 264 -11.57 14.75 8.62
CA ASN A 264 -11.04 15.83 7.76
C ASN A 264 -11.47 15.59 6.31
N ASP A 265 -11.76 16.67 5.57
CA ASP A 265 -12.15 16.63 4.16
C ASP A 265 -11.17 17.42 3.30
N GLN A 266 -10.38 16.70 2.50
CA GLN A 266 -9.59 17.33 1.44
C GLN A 266 -10.39 17.37 0.14
N LYS A 267 -10.53 18.58 -0.41
CA LYS A 267 -11.21 18.79 -1.69
C LYS A 267 -10.49 18.12 -2.86
N HIS A 268 -9.15 18.02 -2.81
CA HIS A 268 -8.33 17.54 -3.91
C HIS A 268 -7.71 16.18 -3.62
N CYS A 269 -7.53 15.36 -4.66
CA CYS A 269 -6.93 14.03 -4.56
C CYS A 269 -5.59 13.97 -5.32
N PRO A 270 -4.45 13.85 -4.64
CA PRO A 270 -3.16 13.70 -5.30
C PRO A 270 -2.96 12.32 -5.95
N GLU A 271 -3.63 11.27 -5.44
CA GLU A 271 -3.42 9.89 -5.86
C GLU A 271 -3.74 9.68 -7.34
N LEU A 272 -4.74 10.39 -7.87
CA LEU A 272 -5.15 10.31 -9.28
C LEU A 272 -4.08 10.78 -10.27
N TRP A 273 -3.04 11.47 -9.81
CA TRP A 273 -1.87 11.88 -10.60
C TRP A 273 -0.61 11.10 -10.25
N ASN A 274 -0.57 10.48 -9.06
CA ASN A 274 0.66 9.92 -8.53
C ASN A 274 0.71 8.40 -8.47
N GLN A 275 -0.42 7.72 -8.21
CA GLN A 275 -0.38 6.33 -7.79
C GLN A 275 -1.61 5.53 -8.26
N PRO A 276 -1.66 5.11 -9.53
CA PRO A 276 -2.65 4.13 -10.00
C PRO A 276 -2.36 2.75 -9.40
N VAL A 277 -3.37 1.88 -9.45
CA VAL A 277 -3.27 0.47 -9.07
C VAL A 277 -3.50 -0.38 -10.31
N ILE A 278 -2.59 -1.30 -10.63
CA ILE A 278 -2.86 -2.40 -11.54
C ILE A 278 -3.31 -3.62 -10.74
N ASN A 279 -4.47 -4.14 -11.08
CA ASN A 279 -5.06 -5.31 -10.45
C ASN A 279 -4.47 -6.60 -11.04
N SER A 280 -4.68 -7.73 -10.36
CA SER A 280 -4.14 -9.03 -10.76
C SER A 280 -4.62 -9.52 -12.13
N ASP A 281 -5.75 -9.04 -12.60
CA ASP A 281 -6.30 -9.35 -13.93
C ASP A 281 -5.90 -8.35 -15.03
N GLY A 282 -4.99 -7.41 -14.74
CA GLY A 282 -4.54 -6.38 -15.67
C GLY A 282 -5.48 -5.16 -15.78
N SER A 283 -6.61 -5.15 -15.08
CA SER A 283 -7.46 -3.96 -14.99
C SER A 283 -6.83 -2.89 -14.08
N PHE A 284 -7.29 -1.64 -14.19
CA PHE A 284 -6.86 -0.58 -13.28
C PHE A 284 -7.93 -0.22 -12.27
N SER A 285 -7.50 0.04 -11.02
CA SER A 285 -8.22 0.86 -10.05
C SER A 285 -7.55 2.22 -9.96
N VAL A 286 -8.33 3.26 -9.75
CA VAL A 286 -7.81 4.64 -9.73
C VAL A 286 -6.93 4.94 -8.52
N CYS A 287 -7.12 4.23 -7.41
CA CYS A 287 -6.32 4.33 -6.18
C CYS A 287 -6.57 3.12 -5.26
N CYS A 288 -5.77 2.99 -4.20
CA CYS A 288 -5.88 1.90 -3.23
C CYS A 288 -7.18 1.88 -2.39
N PHE A 289 -7.93 2.98 -2.35
CA PHE A 289 -9.25 3.01 -1.71
C PHE A 289 -10.37 2.44 -2.60
N ASP A 290 -10.13 2.32 -3.90
CA ASP A 290 -11.04 1.69 -4.85
C ASP A 290 -10.80 0.17 -4.91
N LYS A 291 -11.04 -0.51 -3.79
CA LYS A 291 -10.68 -1.93 -3.56
C LYS A 291 -11.39 -2.89 -4.52
N THR A 292 -12.60 -2.54 -4.91
CA THR A 292 -13.45 -3.36 -5.80
C THR A 292 -13.41 -2.91 -7.27
N ALA A 293 -12.55 -1.94 -7.61
CA ALA A 293 -12.40 -1.38 -8.95
C ALA A 293 -13.72 -0.82 -9.53
N VAL A 294 -14.47 -0.11 -8.69
CA VAL A 294 -15.71 0.60 -9.12
C VAL A 294 -15.39 1.61 -10.22
N PHE A 295 -14.23 2.27 -10.13
CA PHE A 295 -13.71 3.15 -11.16
C PHE A 295 -12.61 2.43 -11.93
N ASN A 296 -13.03 1.59 -12.88
CA ASN A 296 -12.11 0.92 -13.78
C ASN A 296 -11.93 1.77 -15.06
N PRO A 297 -10.80 2.48 -15.22
CA PRO A 297 -10.53 3.28 -16.39
C PRO A 297 -10.11 2.47 -17.62
N GLY A 298 -9.95 1.15 -17.48
CA GLY A 298 -9.59 0.24 -18.55
C GLY A 298 -8.64 -0.88 -18.14
N MET A 299 -8.28 -1.69 -19.14
CA MET A 299 -7.32 -2.79 -19.03
C MET A 299 -5.98 -2.38 -19.62
N TYR A 300 -4.88 -2.82 -19.00
CA TYR A 300 -3.55 -2.62 -19.58
C TYR A 300 -3.40 -3.40 -20.88
N GLN A 301 -2.90 -2.72 -21.89
CA GLN A 301 -2.43 -3.29 -23.15
C GLN A 301 -0.98 -2.85 -23.35
N GLN A 302 -0.14 -3.77 -23.77
CA GLN A 302 1.29 -3.51 -23.98
C GLN A 302 1.49 -2.32 -24.95
N GLY A 303 2.35 -1.38 -24.55
CA GLY A 303 2.67 -0.19 -25.33
C GLY A 303 1.64 0.93 -25.25
N HIS A 304 0.55 0.77 -24.49
CA HIS A 304 -0.57 1.72 -24.44
C HIS A 304 -0.87 2.29 -23.06
N PHE A 305 0.06 2.21 -22.10
CA PHE A 305 -0.18 2.80 -20.78
C PHE A 305 -0.39 4.31 -20.84
N THR A 306 0.41 5.02 -21.62
CA THR A 306 0.30 6.48 -21.74
C THR A 306 -1.06 6.90 -22.31
N ASP A 307 -1.58 6.17 -23.29
CA ASP A 307 -2.88 6.45 -23.92
C ASP A 307 -4.02 6.18 -22.92
N LEU A 308 -3.91 5.10 -22.14
CA LEU A 308 -4.85 4.81 -21.08
C LEU A 308 -4.80 5.88 -19.97
N TRP A 309 -3.61 6.23 -19.48
CA TRP A 309 -3.39 7.19 -18.38
C TRP A 309 -3.90 8.59 -18.67
N LYS A 310 -3.75 9.05 -19.94
CA LYS A 310 -4.21 10.34 -20.43
C LYS A 310 -5.55 10.25 -21.17
N GLY A 311 -6.10 9.05 -21.29
CA GLY A 311 -7.32 8.77 -22.04
C GLY A 311 -8.58 9.30 -21.37
N THR A 312 -9.66 9.27 -22.14
CA THR A 312 -10.94 9.88 -21.80
C THR A 312 -11.51 9.38 -20.47
N GLU A 313 -11.42 8.08 -20.18
CA GLU A 313 -12.02 7.52 -18.96
C GLU A 313 -11.25 7.97 -17.71
N TRP A 314 -9.92 7.98 -17.72
CA TRP A 314 -9.11 8.54 -16.64
C TRP A 314 -9.39 10.03 -16.44
N MET A 315 -9.55 10.79 -17.54
CA MET A 315 -9.83 12.22 -17.47
C MET A 315 -11.21 12.49 -16.87
N LYS A 316 -12.25 11.77 -17.29
CA LYS A 316 -13.60 11.85 -16.70
C LYS A 316 -13.59 11.58 -15.19
N ILE A 317 -12.84 10.55 -14.74
CA ILE A 317 -12.74 10.22 -13.31
C ILE A 317 -12.05 11.36 -12.54
N ARG A 318 -10.95 11.91 -13.06
CA ARG A 318 -10.25 13.05 -12.44
C ARG A 318 -11.18 14.27 -12.31
N GLU A 319 -11.94 14.59 -13.34
CA GLU A 319 -12.91 15.68 -13.35
C GLU A 319 -14.02 15.46 -12.33
N ARG A 320 -14.60 14.26 -12.30
CA ARG A 320 -15.65 13.94 -11.31
C ARG A 320 -15.13 14.06 -9.88
N VAL A 321 -13.93 13.55 -9.59
CA VAL A 321 -13.33 13.66 -8.24
C VAL A 321 -13.00 15.11 -7.91
N LYS A 322 -12.53 15.89 -8.87
CA LYS A 322 -12.24 17.32 -8.68
C LYS A 322 -13.51 18.09 -8.31
N ASN A 323 -14.61 17.85 -9.02
CA ASN A 323 -15.85 18.62 -8.89
C ASN A 323 -16.73 18.15 -7.73
N ASN A 324 -16.81 16.86 -7.46
CA ASN A 324 -17.69 16.30 -6.44
C ASN A 324 -17.16 15.00 -5.82
N LYS A 325 -15.98 15.08 -5.20
CA LYS A 325 -15.33 13.95 -4.53
C LYS A 325 -16.21 13.27 -3.48
N ALA A 326 -16.98 14.03 -2.74
CA ALA A 326 -17.79 13.51 -1.63
C ALA A 326 -18.96 12.61 -2.08
N SER A 327 -19.45 12.77 -3.32
CA SER A 327 -20.54 11.94 -3.86
C SER A 327 -20.09 10.58 -4.39
N MET A 328 -18.78 10.37 -4.53
CA MET A 328 -18.23 9.17 -5.15
C MET A 328 -17.91 8.12 -4.10
N LEU A 329 -18.36 6.88 -4.30
CA LEU A 329 -18.36 5.82 -3.27
C LEU A 329 -16.99 5.57 -2.62
N PRO A 330 -15.87 5.30 -3.31
CA PRO A 330 -14.59 5.13 -2.64
C PRO A 330 -14.11 6.41 -1.96
N CYS A 331 -14.40 7.57 -2.57
CA CYS A 331 -13.96 8.87 -2.08
C CYS A 331 -14.74 9.34 -0.85
N LYS A 332 -16.00 8.94 -0.70
CA LYS A 332 -16.85 9.28 0.46
C LYS A 332 -16.21 8.86 1.78
N TYR A 333 -15.54 7.71 1.81
CA TYR A 333 -14.89 7.15 3.00
C TYR A 333 -13.37 7.32 2.99
N CYS A 334 -12.81 7.94 1.94
CA CYS A 334 -11.37 8.06 1.77
C CYS A 334 -10.74 8.96 2.85
N THR A 335 -9.68 8.48 3.46
CA THR A 335 -8.89 9.17 4.47
C THR A 335 -7.44 9.40 4.05
N ALA A 336 -7.13 9.35 2.75
CA ALA A 336 -5.77 9.53 2.22
C ALA A 336 -5.10 10.84 2.63
N SER A 337 -5.90 11.86 2.95
CA SER A 337 -5.42 13.16 3.43
C SER A 337 -5.05 13.18 4.91
N LEU A 338 -5.43 12.17 5.68
CA LEU A 338 -5.12 12.08 7.09
C LEU A 338 -3.75 11.43 7.29
N ASN A 339 -3.10 11.76 8.39
CA ASN A 339 -1.97 10.98 8.84
C ASN A 339 -2.48 9.60 9.29
N LEU A 340 -2.26 8.58 8.44
CA LEU A 340 -2.73 7.22 8.69
C LEU A 340 -1.90 6.49 9.73
N ASN A 341 -0.68 6.98 10.00
CA ASN A 341 0.18 6.45 11.03
C ASN A 341 -0.10 7.18 12.34
N TYR A 342 -0.53 6.43 13.35
CA TYR A 342 -0.67 6.96 14.70
C TYR A 342 0.72 7.20 15.31
N ARG A 343 1.62 6.22 15.20
CA ARG A 343 2.98 6.25 15.76
C ARG A 343 3.89 5.40 14.90
N SER A 344 5.13 5.84 14.75
CA SER A 344 6.21 5.05 14.18
C SER A 344 7.39 5.04 15.14
N VAL A 345 7.99 3.86 15.35
CA VAL A 345 9.14 3.64 16.19
C VAL A 345 10.22 2.99 15.34
N VAL A 346 11.34 3.67 15.16
CA VAL A 346 12.51 3.14 14.46
C VAL A 346 13.46 2.54 15.48
N PHE A 347 13.82 1.28 15.30
CA PHE A 347 14.81 0.59 16.10
C PHE A 347 16.19 0.79 15.46
N ARG A 348 17.18 1.06 16.32
CA ARG A 348 18.59 1.26 15.93
C ARG A 348 19.41 0.01 16.25
#